data_c2f9776f50bd103f1fe2d72ffa4f2c4d
#
_entry.id   c2f9776f50bd103f1fe2d72ffa4f2c4d
#
_cell.length_a   1.000
_cell.length_b   1.000
_cell.length_c   1.000
_cell.angle_alpha   90.00
_cell.angle_beta   90.00
_cell.angle_gamma   90.00
#
_symmetry.space_group_name_H-M   'P 1'
#
loop_
_entity.id
_entity.type
_entity.pdbx_description
1 polymer ?
#
loop_
_entity_poly.entity_id
_entity_poly.type
_entity_poly.pdbx_seq_one_letter_code
_entity_poly.pdbx_strand_id
1 'polypeptide(L)'
;MKRNSSTTAAQRYALVTGGSRGIGRAVCLRLAAMGIPVLINYRSNEEAARQTLAEASALVPGCELLPFDVANAEAAEAAIAQWQEAHPDAYVDVLVNNAGIRDDNLMVFMQDEQWHRVVNTTLDGFFTVTRRLLKDMLVHRHGRIVNMASLSGLKGMPGQTNYSAAKGALISATKALAQEVAARGVTANAVAPGFIATDMTADLNADELKKLVPSRRFGTPDEVAALVAFLASDDAAYITGQVISINGGLYA
;
A
#
# COMPACT_ATOMS: atom_id res chain seq x y z
N MET A 1 -35.79 26.35 18.51
CA MET A 1 -35.70 25.22 17.58
C MET A 1 -34.29 24.64 17.65
N LYS A 2 -34.08 23.55 18.40
CA LYS A 2 -32.80 22.82 18.44
C LYS A 2 -32.76 21.98 17.17
N ARG A 3 -31.85 22.28 16.25
CA ARG A 3 -31.50 21.37 15.15
C ARG A 3 -30.81 20.14 15.74
N ASN A 4 -31.56 19.04 15.85
CA ASN A 4 -30.97 17.71 16.02
C ASN A 4 -30.27 17.35 14.70
N SER A 5 -29.03 17.74 14.55
CA SER A 5 -28.13 17.12 13.57
C SER A 5 -27.52 15.89 14.25
N SER A 6 -28.17 14.74 14.12
CA SER A 6 -27.47 13.46 14.25
C SER A 6 -26.54 13.36 13.04
N THR A 7 -25.36 13.93 13.15
CA THR A 7 -24.27 13.64 12.23
C THR A 7 -23.91 12.17 12.47
N THR A 8 -24.46 11.26 11.66
CA THR A 8 -23.91 9.90 11.52
C THR A 8 -22.45 10.07 11.19
N ALA A 9 -21.58 9.41 11.96
CA ALA A 9 -20.15 9.42 11.69
C ALA A 9 -19.93 8.90 10.25
N ALA A 10 -19.08 9.58 9.47
CA ALA A 10 -18.80 9.16 8.11
C ALA A 10 -18.27 7.73 8.08
N GLN A 11 -18.75 6.94 7.12
CA GLN A 11 -18.29 5.56 6.94
C GLN A 11 -16.83 5.56 6.47
N ARG A 12 -15.99 4.76 7.12
CA ARG A 12 -14.55 4.68 6.84
C ARG A 12 -14.22 3.46 6.00
N TYR A 13 -13.38 3.66 5.00
CA TYR A 13 -12.92 2.63 4.08
C TYR A 13 -11.40 2.57 4.05
N ALA A 14 -10.87 1.40 3.69
CA ALA A 14 -9.48 1.25 3.30
C ALA A 14 -9.38 1.17 1.78
N LEU A 15 -8.35 1.80 1.17
CA LEU A 15 -7.96 1.55 -0.21
C LEU A 15 -6.60 0.84 -0.22
N VAL A 16 -6.54 -0.32 -0.88
CA VAL A 16 -5.28 -1.06 -1.08
C VAL A 16 -4.96 -1.11 -2.57
N THR A 17 -3.91 -0.42 -3.00
CA THR A 17 -3.46 -0.51 -4.39
C THR A 17 -2.74 -1.83 -4.66
N GLY A 18 -3.05 -2.47 -5.80
CA GLY A 18 -2.55 -3.82 -6.10
C GLY A 18 -3.07 -4.89 -5.13
N GLY A 19 -4.34 -4.79 -4.73
CA GLY A 19 -4.98 -5.64 -3.71
C GLY A 19 -5.39 -7.04 -4.19
N SER A 20 -5.20 -7.39 -5.46
CA SER A 20 -5.71 -8.64 -6.02
C SER A 20 -4.92 -9.89 -5.65
N ARG A 21 -3.63 -9.79 -5.28
CA ARG A 21 -2.76 -10.94 -4.98
C ARG A 21 -1.63 -10.57 -4.01
N GLY A 22 -0.87 -11.59 -3.59
CA GLY A 22 0.33 -11.44 -2.77
C GLY A 22 0.11 -10.65 -1.48
N ILE A 23 1.00 -9.72 -1.18
CA ILE A 23 0.92 -8.86 0.01
C ILE A 23 -0.35 -8.03 0.00
N GLY A 24 -0.72 -7.42 -1.15
CA GLY A 24 -1.92 -6.58 -1.24
C GLY A 24 -3.19 -7.34 -0.88
N ARG A 25 -3.36 -8.58 -1.38
CA ARG A 25 -4.49 -9.44 -1.01
C ARG A 25 -4.51 -9.73 0.50
N ALA A 26 -3.37 -10.15 1.07
CA ALA A 26 -3.29 -10.42 2.50
C ALA A 26 -3.65 -9.18 3.35
N VAL A 27 -3.23 -7.99 2.92
CA VAL A 27 -3.59 -6.72 3.56
C VAL A 27 -5.10 -6.47 3.46
N CYS A 28 -5.72 -6.66 2.29
CA CYS A 28 -7.18 -6.51 2.13
C CYS A 28 -7.94 -7.40 3.11
N LEU A 29 -7.60 -8.68 3.19
CA LEU A 29 -8.25 -9.64 4.08
C LEU A 29 -8.03 -9.29 5.56
N ARG A 30 -6.84 -8.83 5.90
CA ARG A 30 -6.51 -8.45 7.27
C ARG A 30 -7.26 -7.20 7.73
N LEU A 31 -7.39 -6.19 6.87
CA LEU A 31 -8.18 -4.97 7.16
C LEU A 31 -9.68 -5.30 7.23
N ALA A 32 -10.18 -6.15 6.33
CA ALA A 32 -11.56 -6.63 6.37
C ALA A 32 -11.86 -7.37 7.69
N ALA A 33 -10.93 -8.21 8.17
CA ALA A 33 -11.06 -8.89 9.46
C ALA A 33 -11.06 -7.94 10.69
N MET A 34 -10.57 -6.70 10.52
CA MET A 34 -10.70 -5.62 11.53
C MET A 34 -12.04 -4.87 11.44
N GLY A 35 -12.94 -5.28 10.54
CA GLY A 35 -14.23 -4.62 10.31
C GLY A 35 -14.15 -3.37 9.42
N ILE A 36 -13.06 -3.19 8.68
CA ILE A 36 -12.87 -2.05 7.77
C ILE A 36 -13.20 -2.51 6.34
N PRO A 37 -14.25 -1.99 5.69
CA PRO A 37 -14.54 -2.29 4.29
C PRO A 37 -13.40 -1.81 3.39
N VAL A 38 -13.06 -2.63 2.38
CA VAL A 38 -11.85 -2.43 1.57
C VAL A 38 -12.20 -2.19 0.11
N LEU A 39 -11.66 -1.11 -0.45
CA LEU A 39 -11.60 -0.88 -1.88
C LEU A 39 -10.36 -1.59 -2.44
N ILE A 40 -10.60 -2.63 -3.21
CA ILE A 40 -9.55 -3.49 -3.76
C ILE A 40 -9.17 -2.96 -5.14
N ASN A 41 -8.05 -2.23 -5.20
CA ASN A 41 -7.56 -1.78 -6.50
C ASN A 41 -6.78 -2.89 -7.21
N TYR A 42 -6.97 -2.96 -8.50
CA TYR A 42 -6.22 -3.82 -9.42
C TYR A 42 -6.14 -3.17 -10.81
N ARG A 43 -5.17 -3.63 -11.64
CA ARG A 43 -4.98 -3.12 -12.99
C ARG A 43 -5.65 -4.03 -14.05
N SER A 44 -5.34 -5.33 -14.04
CA SER A 44 -5.71 -6.23 -15.14
C SER A 44 -6.22 -7.60 -14.71
N ASN A 45 -5.83 -8.12 -13.55
CA ASN A 45 -6.28 -9.45 -13.11
C ASN A 45 -7.58 -9.35 -12.30
N GLU A 46 -8.69 -9.25 -13.03
CA GLU A 46 -10.03 -9.13 -12.43
C GLU A 46 -10.45 -10.40 -11.70
N GLU A 47 -10.09 -11.58 -12.20
CA GLU A 47 -10.45 -12.85 -11.56
C GLU A 47 -9.85 -12.94 -10.15
N ALA A 48 -8.55 -12.67 -9.99
CA ALA A 48 -7.91 -12.65 -8.69
C ALA A 48 -8.48 -11.54 -7.78
N ALA A 49 -8.86 -10.39 -8.35
CA ALA A 49 -9.49 -9.31 -7.59
C ALA A 49 -10.88 -9.72 -7.08
N ARG A 50 -11.69 -10.39 -7.90
CA ARG A 50 -13.01 -10.94 -7.51
C ARG A 50 -12.90 -12.02 -6.43
N GLN A 51 -11.87 -12.86 -6.49
CA GLN A 51 -11.62 -13.84 -5.42
C GLN A 51 -11.30 -13.11 -4.10
N THR A 52 -10.41 -12.12 -4.13
CA THR A 52 -10.10 -11.31 -2.93
C THR A 52 -11.33 -10.59 -2.40
N LEU A 53 -12.17 -10.04 -3.29
CA LEU A 53 -13.42 -9.39 -2.92
C LEU A 53 -14.40 -10.35 -2.23
N ALA A 54 -14.58 -11.56 -2.77
CA ALA A 54 -15.48 -12.55 -2.18
C ALA A 54 -15.06 -12.91 -0.75
N GLU A 55 -13.76 -13.13 -0.53
CA GLU A 55 -13.22 -13.45 0.79
C GLU A 55 -13.30 -12.25 1.75
N ALA A 56 -12.98 -11.03 1.31
CA ALA A 56 -13.08 -9.83 2.13
C ALA A 56 -14.54 -9.52 2.50
N SER A 57 -15.48 -9.67 1.55
CA SER A 57 -16.91 -9.45 1.78
C SER A 57 -17.55 -10.46 2.74
N ALA A 58 -16.96 -11.64 2.88
CA ALA A 58 -17.36 -12.61 3.90
C ALA A 58 -16.95 -12.18 5.33
N LEU A 59 -15.97 -11.28 5.46
CA LEU A 59 -15.48 -10.76 6.74
C LEU A 59 -16.18 -9.46 7.14
N VAL A 60 -16.41 -8.57 6.18
CA VAL A 60 -17.09 -7.28 6.40
C VAL A 60 -17.87 -6.87 5.16
N PRO A 61 -19.12 -6.38 5.31
CA PRO A 61 -19.88 -5.85 4.17
C PRO A 61 -19.29 -4.54 3.66
N GLY A 62 -19.59 -4.21 2.40
CA GLY A 62 -19.20 -2.94 1.78
C GLY A 62 -17.83 -2.95 1.11
N CYS A 63 -17.15 -4.11 0.98
CA CYS A 63 -15.96 -4.22 0.15
C CYS A 63 -16.31 -4.09 -1.33
N GLU A 64 -15.45 -3.40 -2.11
CA GLU A 64 -15.69 -3.13 -3.52
C GLU A 64 -14.40 -3.28 -4.35
N LEU A 65 -14.56 -3.51 -5.65
CA LEU A 65 -13.47 -3.43 -6.62
C LEU A 65 -13.31 -2.00 -7.13
N LEU A 66 -12.06 -1.54 -7.23
CA LEU A 66 -11.76 -0.22 -7.78
C LEU A 66 -10.66 -0.34 -8.87
N PRO A 67 -11.05 -0.69 -10.12
CA PRO A 67 -10.12 -0.96 -11.22
C PRO A 67 -9.52 0.34 -11.76
N PHE A 68 -8.19 0.48 -11.69
CA PHE A 68 -7.40 1.47 -12.42
C PHE A 68 -5.90 1.11 -12.39
N ASP A 69 -5.14 1.61 -13.36
CA ASP A 69 -3.68 1.57 -13.32
C ASP A 69 -3.17 2.78 -12.53
N VAL A 70 -2.44 2.54 -11.45
CA VAL A 70 -1.86 3.61 -10.61
C VAL A 70 -0.87 4.50 -11.36
N ALA A 71 -0.25 4.00 -12.44
CA ALA A 71 0.64 4.77 -13.30
C ALA A 71 -0.11 5.70 -14.27
N ASN A 72 -1.45 5.55 -14.39
CA ASN A 72 -2.29 6.44 -15.17
C ASN A 72 -3.06 7.39 -14.23
N ALA A 73 -2.55 8.61 -14.08
CA ALA A 73 -3.09 9.60 -13.15
C ALA A 73 -4.56 9.93 -13.44
N GLU A 74 -4.94 10.09 -14.71
CA GLU A 74 -6.31 10.43 -15.10
C GLU A 74 -7.28 9.30 -14.74
N ALA A 75 -6.91 8.05 -15.03
CA ALA A 75 -7.73 6.88 -14.70
C ALA A 75 -7.89 6.71 -13.17
N ALA A 76 -6.81 6.91 -12.41
CA ALA A 76 -6.83 6.82 -10.95
C ALA A 76 -7.71 7.92 -10.33
N GLU A 77 -7.53 9.17 -10.76
CA GLU A 77 -8.34 10.31 -10.28
C GLU A 77 -9.82 10.14 -10.63
N ALA A 78 -10.14 9.70 -11.86
CA ALA A 78 -11.52 9.48 -12.29
C ALA A 78 -12.20 8.36 -11.49
N ALA A 79 -11.52 7.21 -11.31
CA ALA A 79 -12.08 6.08 -10.56
C ALA A 79 -12.34 6.44 -9.08
N ILE A 80 -11.40 7.14 -8.43
CA ILE A 80 -11.57 7.59 -7.04
C ILE A 80 -12.68 8.64 -6.95
N ALA A 81 -12.74 9.60 -7.89
CA ALA A 81 -13.80 10.62 -7.91
C ALA A 81 -15.18 9.98 -8.05
N GLN A 82 -15.35 9.06 -8.99
CA GLN A 82 -16.60 8.34 -9.20
C GLN A 82 -17.04 7.59 -7.93
N TRP A 83 -16.11 6.92 -7.26
CA TRP A 83 -16.42 6.25 -6.00
C TRP A 83 -16.87 7.24 -4.92
N GLN A 84 -16.17 8.37 -4.76
CA GLN A 84 -16.53 9.41 -3.77
C GLN A 84 -17.90 10.03 -4.07
N GLU A 85 -18.26 10.23 -5.34
CA GLU A 85 -19.59 10.74 -5.74
C GLU A 85 -20.70 9.73 -5.42
N ALA A 86 -20.44 8.44 -5.57
CA ALA A 86 -21.38 7.37 -5.23
C ALA A 86 -21.53 7.17 -3.71
N HIS A 87 -20.55 7.60 -2.91
CA HIS A 87 -20.52 7.41 -1.47
C HIS A 87 -20.30 8.73 -0.70
N PRO A 88 -21.25 9.68 -0.75
CA PRO A 88 -21.08 11.04 -0.21
C PRO A 88 -20.89 11.08 1.32
N ASP A 89 -21.34 10.03 2.03
CA ASP A 89 -21.23 9.90 3.49
C ASP A 89 -20.04 9.01 3.91
N ALA A 90 -19.13 8.68 2.98
CA ALA A 90 -17.97 7.83 3.22
C ALA A 90 -16.66 8.52 2.80
N TYR A 91 -15.55 8.08 3.37
CA TYR A 91 -14.21 8.47 2.93
C TYR A 91 -13.20 7.35 3.16
N VAL A 92 -12.09 7.41 2.44
CA VAL A 92 -10.96 6.48 2.65
C VAL A 92 -10.09 7.05 3.77
N ASP A 93 -10.07 6.37 4.90
CA ASP A 93 -9.25 6.73 6.07
C ASP A 93 -7.97 5.90 6.20
N VAL A 94 -7.92 4.73 5.55
CA VAL A 94 -6.70 3.90 5.45
C VAL A 94 -6.28 3.79 3.99
N LEU A 95 -5.09 4.25 3.66
CA LEU A 95 -4.50 4.09 2.33
C LEU A 95 -3.25 3.20 2.43
N VAL A 96 -3.25 2.09 1.68
CA VAL A 96 -2.07 1.25 1.52
C VAL A 96 -1.56 1.34 0.08
N ASN A 97 -0.51 2.12 -0.13
CA ASN A 97 0.18 2.22 -1.40
C ASN A 97 1.08 0.98 -1.58
N ASN A 98 0.47 -0.11 -2.08
CA ASN A 98 1.16 -1.39 -2.25
C ASN A 98 1.49 -1.70 -3.71
N ALA A 99 0.78 -1.15 -4.69
CA ALA A 99 1.08 -1.38 -6.10
C ALA A 99 2.54 -1.11 -6.43
N GLY A 100 3.16 -2.04 -7.12
CA GLY A 100 4.56 -1.96 -7.53
C GLY A 100 4.92 -3.14 -8.43
N ILE A 101 5.95 -2.94 -9.23
CA ILE A 101 6.49 -3.95 -10.14
C ILE A 101 8.01 -4.00 -10.02
N ARG A 102 8.61 -5.14 -10.34
CA ARG A 102 10.04 -5.28 -10.63
C ARG A 102 10.24 -5.37 -12.14
N ASP A 103 11.33 -4.78 -12.60
CA ASP A 103 11.82 -4.92 -13.95
C ASP A 103 13.34 -4.77 -13.91
N ASP A 104 13.96 -5.86 -13.45
CA ASP A 104 15.35 -5.88 -13.03
C ASP A 104 16.28 -6.00 -14.24
N ASN A 105 17.32 -5.16 -14.28
CA ASN A 105 18.41 -5.24 -15.24
C ASN A 105 19.64 -4.52 -14.68
N LEU A 106 20.83 -4.92 -15.13
CA LEU A 106 22.05 -4.15 -14.83
C LEU A 106 21.95 -2.76 -15.46
N MET A 107 22.41 -1.71 -14.76
CA MET A 107 22.27 -0.33 -15.19
C MET A 107 22.74 -0.09 -16.62
N VAL A 108 23.83 -0.73 -17.04
CA VAL A 108 24.40 -0.59 -18.41
C VAL A 108 23.49 -1.17 -19.50
N PHE A 109 22.57 -2.06 -19.16
CA PHE A 109 21.61 -2.70 -20.09
C PHE A 109 20.16 -2.31 -19.84
N MET A 110 19.91 -1.51 -18.79
CA MET A 110 18.56 -1.07 -18.45
C MET A 110 18.00 -0.14 -19.52
N GLN A 111 16.81 -0.46 -20.01
CA GLN A 111 16.11 0.37 -20.99
C GLN A 111 15.32 1.47 -20.28
N ASP A 112 15.09 2.59 -20.98
CA ASP A 112 14.33 3.73 -20.45
C ASP A 112 12.91 3.31 -20.02
N GLU A 113 12.27 2.41 -20.77
CA GLU A 113 10.94 1.87 -20.45
C GLU A 113 10.93 1.07 -19.15
N GLN A 114 12.00 0.29 -18.85
CA GLN A 114 12.15 -0.46 -17.60
C GLN A 114 12.27 0.52 -16.43
N TRP A 115 13.05 1.59 -16.60
CA TRP A 115 13.19 2.62 -15.59
C TRP A 115 11.86 3.33 -15.32
N HIS A 116 11.25 3.91 -16.34
CA HIS A 116 10.04 4.71 -16.21
C HIS A 116 8.86 3.88 -15.72
N ARG A 117 8.69 2.66 -16.19
CA ARG A 117 7.61 1.78 -15.75
C ARG A 117 7.64 1.51 -14.25
N VAL A 118 8.83 1.24 -13.67
CA VAL A 118 9.00 0.98 -12.24
C VAL A 118 8.79 2.27 -11.42
N VAL A 119 9.37 3.38 -11.87
CA VAL A 119 9.26 4.68 -11.20
C VAL A 119 7.81 5.16 -11.21
N ASN A 120 7.16 5.19 -12.37
CA ASN A 120 5.79 5.69 -12.51
C ASN A 120 4.80 4.85 -11.70
N THR A 121 4.92 3.50 -11.75
CA THR A 121 4.03 2.65 -10.94
C THR A 121 4.21 2.91 -9.45
N THR A 122 5.42 3.16 -8.98
CA THR A 122 5.71 3.32 -7.54
C THR A 122 5.49 4.75 -7.07
N LEU A 123 6.09 5.74 -7.73
CA LEU A 123 6.10 7.14 -7.25
C LEU A 123 4.93 7.95 -7.76
N ASP A 124 4.63 7.91 -9.06
CA ASP A 124 3.49 8.65 -9.60
C ASP A 124 2.20 8.04 -9.08
N GLY A 125 2.13 6.70 -8.96
CA GLY A 125 1.01 6.02 -8.33
C GLY A 125 0.80 6.44 -6.87
N PHE A 126 1.85 6.45 -6.06
CA PHE A 126 1.80 6.97 -4.69
C PHE A 126 1.31 8.43 -4.66
N PHE A 127 1.91 9.29 -5.48
CA PHE A 127 1.60 10.72 -5.49
C PHE A 127 0.14 10.97 -5.86
N THR A 128 -0.33 10.38 -6.96
CA THR A 128 -1.69 10.61 -7.48
C THR A 128 -2.75 10.12 -6.49
N VAL A 129 -2.63 8.87 -6.04
CA VAL A 129 -3.63 8.27 -5.16
C VAL A 129 -3.63 8.96 -3.78
N THR A 130 -2.46 9.20 -3.21
CA THR A 130 -2.35 9.86 -1.90
C THR A 130 -2.90 11.28 -1.96
N ARG A 131 -2.48 12.09 -2.93
CA ARG A 131 -2.94 13.48 -3.09
C ARG A 131 -4.46 13.57 -3.21
N ARG A 132 -5.09 12.64 -3.95
CA ARG A 132 -6.53 12.64 -4.18
C ARG A 132 -7.33 12.34 -2.90
N LEU A 133 -6.81 11.48 -2.02
CA LEU A 133 -7.50 11.06 -0.80
C LEU A 133 -7.16 11.94 0.42
N LEU A 134 -6.00 12.59 0.39
CA LEU A 134 -5.45 13.29 1.55
C LEU A 134 -6.37 14.39 2.09
N LYS A 135 -7.08 15.10 1.21
CA LYS A 135 -7.98 16.19 1.61
C LYS A 135 -9.05 15.73 2.61
N ASP A 136 -9.67 14.59 2.36
CA ASP A 136 -10.72 14.06 3.22
C ASP A 136 -10.15 13.60 4.56
N MET A 137 -8.99 12.92 4.57
CA MET A 137 -8.27 12.57 5.79
C MET A 137 -7.97 13.80 6.66
N LEU A 138 -7.53 14.91 6.03
CA LEU A 138 -7.23 16.16 6.75
C LEU A 138 -8.48 16.83 7.29
N VAL A 139 -9.61 16.80 6.57
CA VAL A 139 -10.91 17.35 7.00
C VAL A 139 -11.44 16.56 8.19
N HIS A 140 -11.43 15.23 8.10
CA HIS A 140 -11.90 14.34 9.16
C HIS A 140 -10.91 14.22 10.33
N ARG A 141 -9.69 14.77 10.19
CA ARG A 141 -8.61 14.70 11.18
C ARG A 141 -8.27 13.26 11.59
N HIS A 142 -8.38 12.35 10.65
CA HIS A 142 -8.05 10.94 10.80
C HIS A 142 -7.62 10.36 9.46
N GLY A 143 -6.47 9.68 9.46
CA GLY A 143 -5.96 8.98 8.29
C GLY A 143 -4.74 8.13 8.64
N ARG A 144 -4.60 7.00 7.95
CA ARG A 144 -3.50 6.05 8.07
C ARG A 144 -2.95 5.74 6.69
N ILE A 145 -1.76 6.24 6.39
CA ILE A 145 -1.09 6.02 5.12
C ILE A 145 0.07 5.06 5.35
N VAL A 146 0.03 3.89 4.69
CA VAL A 146 1.08 2.89 4.76
C VAL A 146 1.65 2.67 3.36
N ASN A 147 2.92 2.99 3.18
CA ASN A 147 3.62 2.88 1.91
C ASN A 147 4.47 1.60 1.89
N MET A 148 4.22 0.73 0.90
CA MET A 148 5.01 -0.50 0.74
C MET A 148 6.33 -0.18 0.05
N ALA A 149 7.35 0.07 0.86
CA ALA A 149 8.73 0.22 0.44
C ALA A 149 9.37 -1.16 0.12
N SER A 150 10.63 -1.31 0.37
CA SER A 150 11.37 -2.57 0.20
C SER A 150 12.72 -2.47 0.92
N LEU A 151 13.28 -3.60 1.30
CA LEU A 151 14.70 -3.72 1.66
C LEU A 151 15.61 -3.12 0.57
N SER A 152 15.26 -3.28 -0.72
CA SER A 152 16.02 -2.71 -1.83
C SER A 152 16.07 -1.19 -1.80
N GLY A 153 15.04 -0.52 -1.26
CA GLY A 153 15.03 0.93 -1.05
C GLY A 153 15.90 1.40 0.11
N LEU A 154 16.25 0.51 1.04
CA LEU A 154 17.12 0.81 2.19
C LEU A 154 18.60 0.62 1.88
N LYS A 155 18.97 -0.51 1.27
CA LYS A 155 20.39 -0.88 1.08
C LYS A 155 20.84 -0.88 -0.39
N GLY A 156 19.91 -0.79 -1.35
CA GLY A 156 20.19 -1.05 -2.76
C GLY A 156 20.39 -2.54 -3.05
N MET A 157 20.10 -2.95 -4.30
CA MET A 157 20.34 -4.31 -4.77
C MET A 157 20.90 -4.27 -6.20
N PRO A 158 21.95 -5.05 -6.52
CA PRO A 158 22.44 -5.15 -7.90
C PRO A 158 21.33 -5.58 -8.86
N GLY A 159 21.27 -4.96 -10.04
CA GLY A 159 20.21 -5.20 -11.04
C GLY A 159 18.89 -4.48 -10.76
N GLN A 160 18.75 -3.79 -9.64
CA GLN A 160 17.52 -3.11 -9.22
C GLN A 160 17.70 -1.60 -9.05
N THR A 161 18.50 -0.96 -9.90
CA THR A 161 18.75 0.48 -9.73
C THR A 161 17.46 1.29 -9.82
N ASN A 162 16.55 0.98 -10.77
CA ASN A 162 15.22 1.57 -10.90
C ASN A 162 14.33 1.30 -9.66
N TYR A 163 14.23 0.04 -9.25
CA TYR A 163 13.40 -0.37 -8.13
C TYR A 163 13.92 0.17 -6.80
N SER A 164 15.23 0.11 -6.57
CA SER A 164 15.88 0.68 -5.37
C SER A 164 15.69 2.20 -5.29
N ALA A 165 15.85 2.90 -6.42
CA ALA A 165 15.63 4.34 -6.50
C ALA A 165 14.17 4.70 -6.18
N ALA A 166 13.20 4.01 -6.80
CA ALA A 166 11.77 4.26 -6.57
C ALA A 166 11.37 3.97 -5.11
N LYS A 167 11.80 2.84 -4.55
CA LYS A 167 11.49 2.48 -3.15
C LYS A 167 12.22 3.34 -2.13
N GLY A 168 13.45 3.80 -2.43
CA GLY A 168 14.18 4.77 -1.62
C GLY A 168 13.53 6.16 -1.64
N ALA A 169 13.09 6.61 -2.81
CA ALA A 169 12.35 7.87 -2.94
C ALA A 169 11.01 7.81 -2.17
N LEU A 170 10.28 6.68 -2.24
CA LEU A 170 9.04 6.48 -1.49
C LEU A 170 9.26 6.57 0.03
N ILE A 171 10.38 6.06 0.54
CA ILE A 171 10.80 6.19 1.94
C ILE A 171 10.96 7.67 2.32
N SER A 172 11.67 8.45 1.50
CA SER A 172 11.90 9.87 1.75
C SER A 172 10.61 10.69 1.66
N ALA A 173 9.76 10.40 0.66
CA ALA A 173 8.44 11.01 0.51
C ALA A 173 7.52 10.70 1.71
N THR A 174 7.56 9.48 2.25
CA THR A 174 6.83 9.11 3.47
C THR A 174 7.20 9.97 4.66
N LYS A 175 8.50 10.21 4.87
CA LYS A 175 9.00 11.03 5.99
C LYS A 175 8.59 12.50 5.86
N ALA A 176 8.63 13.06 4.65
CA ALA A 176 8.19 14.41 4.38
C ALA A 176 6.67 14.56 4.62
N LEU A 177 5.87 13.67 4.02
CA LEU A 177 4.41 13.66 4.17
C LEU A 177 3.99 13.54 5.64
N ALA A 178 4.66 12.69 6.42
CA ALA A 178 4.36 12.52 7.84
C ALA A 178 4.43 13.84 8.61
N GLN A 179 5.41 14.69 8.32
CA GLN A 179 5.57 16.00 8.97
C GLN A 179 4.48 16.99 8.55
N GLU A 180 4.03 16.94 7.30
CA GLU A 180 2.98 17.81 6.78
C GLU A 180 1.61 17.53 7.41
N VAL A 181 1.31 16.25 7.69
CA VAL A 181 -0.05 15.82 8.03
C VAL A 181 -0.26 15.48 9.51
N ALA A 182 0.81 15.30 10.30
CA ALA A 182 0.74 14.85 11.69
C ALA A 182 -0.15 15.74 12.57
N ALA A 183 -0.09 17.07 12.41
CA ALA A 183 -0.92 18.02 13.16
C ALA A 183 -2.43 17.86 12.89
N ARG A 184 -2.79 17.10 11.87
CA ARG A 184 -4.17 16.79 11.50
C ARG A 184 -4.61 15.37 11.88
N GLY A 185 -3.84 14.65 12.71
CA GLY A 185 -4.19 13.30 13.15
C GLY A 185 -4.01 12.22 12.07
N VAL A 186 -3.30 12.57 10.99
CA VAL A 186 -2.96 11.63 9.91
C VAL A 186 -1.53 11.13 10.14
N THR A 187 -1.33 9.81 10.01
CA THR A 187 0.01 9.21 10.06
C THR A 187 0.42 8.70 8.68
N ALA A 188 1.71 8.77 8.38
CA ALA A 188 2.29 8.20 7.18
C ALA A 188 3.55 7.40 7.55
N ASN A 189 3.54 6.09 7.27
CA ASN A 189 4.64 5.19 7.57
C ASN A 189 4.99 4.32 6.36
N ALA A 190 6.20 3.80 6.32
CA ALA A 190 6.64 2.85 5.32
C ALA A 190 6.91 1.48 5.96
N VAL A 191 6.51 0.42 5.26
CA VAL A 191 6.90 -0.96 5.56
C VAL A 191 7.93 -1.38 4.52
N ALA A 192 9.05 -1.93 4.96
CA ALA A 192 10.15 -2.38 4.10
C ALA A 192 10.32 -3.90 4.20
N PRO A 193 9.57 -4.70 3.39
CA PRO A 193 9.71 -6.14 3.37
C PRO A 193 11.07 -6.58 2.83
N GLY A 194 11.58 -7.71 3.36
CA GLY A 194 12.64 -8.49 2.75
C GLY A 194 12.09 -9.48 1.71
N PHE A 195 12.61 -10.72 1.72
CA PHE A 195 12.08 -11.79 0.87
C PHE A 195 10.76 -12.33 1.44
N ILE A 196 9.67 -12.11 0.71
CA ILE A 196 8.32 -12.58 1.05
C ILE A 196 7.88 -13.59 -0.02
N ALA A 197 7.32 -14.72 0.40
CA ALA A 197 6.83 -15.77 -0.49
C ALA A 197 5.57 -15.28 -1.27
N THR A 198 5.78 -14.82 -2.49
CA THR A 198 4.75 -14.31 -3.41
C THR A 198 5.12 -14.67 -4.84
N ASP A 199 4.20 -14.45 -5.80
CA ASP A 199 4.49 -14.60 -7.23
C ASP A 199 5.70 -13.77 -7.69
N MET A 200 5.92 -12.61 -7.07
CA MET A 200 7.04 -11.70 -7.40
C MET A 200 8.41 -12.30 -7.05
N THR A 201 8.47 -13.29 -6.19
CA THR A 201 9.69 -13.97 -5.73
C THR A 201 9.75 -15.44 -6.13
N ALA A 202 8.78 -15.93 -6.90
CA ALA A 202 8.68 -17.34 -7.29
C ALA A 202 9.83 -17.79 -8.21
N ASP A 203 10.40 -16.87 -8.99
CA ASP A 203 11.53 -17.07 -9.88
C ASP A 203 12.90 -17.08 -9.18
N LEU A 204 12.95 -16.70 -7.89
CA LEU A 204 14.18 -16.62 -7.13
C LEU A 204 14.60 -17.98 -6.57
N ASN A 205 15.92 -18.21 -6.49
CA ASN A 205 16.48 -19.39 -5.83
C ASN A 205 16.26 -19.30 -4.30
N ALA A 206 15.09 -19.76 -3.85
CA ALA A 206 14.69 -19.64 -2.45
C ALA A 206 15.67 -20.33 -1.49
N ASP A 207 16.26 -21.47 -1.87
CA ASP A 207 17.14 -22.24 -0.98
C ASP A 207 18.48 -21.52 -0.73
N GLU A 208 18.99 -20.81 -1.72
CA GLU A 208 20.18 -19.97 -1.55
C GLU A 208 19.86 -18.70 -0.75
N LEU A 209 18.74 -18.02 -1.06
CA LEU A 209 18.39 -16.77 -0.42
C LEU A 209 17.97 -16.94 1.05
N LYS A 210 17.33 -18.06 1.42
CA LYS A 210 17.04 -18.38 2.83
C LYS A 210 18.30 -18.45 3.69
N LYS A 211 19.43 -18.88 3.13
CA LYS A 211 20.72 -18.95 3.85
C LYS A 211 21.23 -17.56 4.26
N LEU A 212 20.86 -16.51 3.50
CA LEU A 212 21.24 -15.13 3.79
C LEU A 212 20.36 -14.50 4.88
N VAL A 213 19.13 -15.01 5.06
CA VAL A 213 18.19 -14.48 6.05
C VAL A 213 18.50 -15.09 7.43
N PRO A 214 18.77 -14.33 8.48
CA PRO A 214 19.02 -14.86 9.82
C PRO A 214 17.93 -15.79 10.33
N SER A 215 16.63 -15.47 10.05
CA SER A 215 15.50 -16.33 10.41
C SER A 215 15.36 -17.58 9.55
N ARG A 216 16.26 -17.80 8.55
CA ARG A 216 16.36 -19.00 7.68
C ARG A 216 15.11 -19.33 6.87
N ARG A 217 14.25 -18.37 6.63
CA ARG A 217 13.04 -18.50 5.81
C ARG A 217 12.67 -17.20 5.12
N PHE A 218 11.82 -17.29 4.11
CA PHE A 218 11.08 -16.13 3.62
C PHE A 218 9.96 -15.78 4.62
N GLY A 219 9.60 -14.51 4.66
CA GLY A 219 8.38 -14.07 5.31
C GLY A 219 7.15 -14.47 4.49
N THR A 220 5.97 -14.36 5.10
CA THR A 220 4.69 -14.59 4.42
C THR A 220 3.97 -13.26 4.18
N PRO A 221 3.05 -13.20 3.18
CA PRO A 221 2.17 -12.06 3.00
C PRO A 221 1.40 -11.68 4.26
N ASP A 222 0.97 -12.68 5.05
CA ASP A 222 0.21 -12.47 6.29
C ASP A 222 1.03 -11.79 7.39
N GLU A 223 2.33 -12.09 7.49
CA GLU A 223 3.23 -11.41 8.43
C GLU A 223 3.37 -9.93 8.08
N VAL A 224 3.46 -9.59 6.78
CA VAL A 224 3.48 -8.21 6.31
C VAL A 224 2.14 -7.53 6.56
N ALA A 225 1.03 -8.22 6.27
CA ALA A 225 -0.32 -7.72 6.50
C ALA A 225 -0.61 -7.43 7.97
N ALA A 226 -0.08 -8.24 8.89
CA ALA A 226 -0.22 -8.00 10.33
C ALA A 226 0.45 -6.68 10.77
N LEU A 227 1.64 -6.37 10.24
CA LEU A 227 2.32 -5.09 10.49
C LEU A 227 1.55 -3.92 9.88
N VAL A 228 1.06 -4.05 8.65
CA VAL A 228 0.25 -3.02 7.99
C VAL A 228 -1.02 -2.75 8.79
N ALA A 229 -1.70 -3.79 9.25
CA ALA A 229 -2.91 -3.69 10.07
C ALA A 229 -2.66 -2.97 11.40
N PHE A 230 -1.53 -3.27 12.07
CA PHE A 230 -1.12 -2.53 13.26
C PHE A 230 -0.91 -1.04 12.96
N LEU A 231 -0.20 -0.70 11.88
CA LEU A 231 0.03 0.70 11.49
C LEU A 231 -1.26 1.42 11.05
N ALA A 232 -2.26 0.68 10.58
CA ALA A 232 -3.57 1.19 10.24
C ALA A 232 -4.51 1.37 11.44
N SER A 233 -4.18 0.80 12.60
CA SER A 233 -4.99 0.87 13.81
C SER A 233 -4.75 2.15 14.63
N ASP A 234 -5.62 2.38 15.61
CA ASP A 234 -5.47 3.48 16.58
C ASP A 234 -4.32 3.24 17.56
N ASP A 235 -3.88 1.99 17.76
CA ASP A 235 -2.73 1.65 18.60
C ASP A 235 -1.41 2.23 18.06
N ALA A 236 -1.36 2.51 16.76
CA ALA A 236 -0.22 3.13 16.08
C ALA A 236 -0.36 4.66 15.91
N ALA A 237 -1.33 5.31 16.55
CA ALA A 237 -1.64 6.73 16.33
C ALA A 237 -0.46 7.69 16.61
N TYR A 238 0.53 7.28 17.41
CA TYR A 238 1.73 8.08 17.68
C TYR A 238 2.96 7.66 16.84
N ILE A 239 2.78 6.71 15.92
CA ILE A 239 3.84 6.23 15.01
C ILE A 239 3.63 6.92 13.66
N THR A 240 4.54 7.83 13.29
CA THR A 240 4.51 8.49 11.98
C THR A 240 5.93 8.79 11.48
N GLY A 241 6.12 8.82 10.16
CA GLY A 241 7.42 9.03 9.53
C GLY A 241 8.41 7.86 9.67
N GLN A 242 7.94 6.70 10.15
CA GLN A 242 8.81 5.56 10.39
C GLN A 242 8.93 4.66 9.16
N VAL A 243 10.08 3.98 9.07
CA VAL A 243 10.32 2.92 8.09
C VAL A 243 10.57 1.63 8.87
N ILE A 244 9.60 0.74 8.85
CA ILE A 244 9.66 -0.49 9.63
C ILE A 244 10.05 -1.65 8.72
N SER A 245 11.21 -2.22 8.99
CA SER A 245 11.70 -3.40 8.27
C SER A 245 11.00 -4.67 8.75
N ILE A 246 10.58 -5.50 7.80
CA ILE A 246 10.08 -6.86 8.06
C ILE A 246 10.80 -7.83 7.12
N ASN A 247 12.00 -8.28 7.55
CA ASN A 247 12.97 -8.93 6.67
C ASN A 247 13.69 -10.11 7.31
N GLY A 248 13.24 -10.60 8.46
CA GLY A 248 13.86 -11.75 9.17
C GLY A 248 15.30 -11.51 9.64
N GLY A 249 15.69 -10.23 9.84
CA GLY A 249 17.04 -9.83 10.25
C GLY A 249 18.03 -9.68 9.10
N LEU A 250 17.59 -9.75 7.83
CA LEU A 250 18.46 -9.64 6.67
C LEU A 250 19.16 -8.26 6.57
N TYR A 251 18.54 -7.25 7.15
CA TYR A 251 19.10 -5.90 7.26
C TYR A 251 18.56 -5.24 8.54
N ALA A 252 19.44 -4.84 9.42
CA ALA A 252 19.16 -4.18 10.71
C ALA A 252 19.91 -2.88 10.83
#